data_944becff180b5745de7626950abeb852
#
_entry.id   944becff180b5745de7626950abeb852
#
_cell.length_a   1.000
_cell.length_b   1.000
_cell.length_c   1.000
_cell.angle_alpha   90.00
_cell.angle_beta   90.00
_cell.angle_gamma   90.00
#
_symmetry.space_group_name_H-M   'P 1'
#
loop_
_entity.id
_entity.type
_entity.pdbx_description
1 polymer ?
#
loop_
_entity_poly.entity_id
_entity_poly.type
_entity_poly.pdbx_seq_one_letter_code
_entity_poly.pdbx_strand_id
1 'polypeptide(L)'
;ELGDSAFFKCNNLKHVVIPESVDVIERWVFHGCNRLESVEIRHDPEYVGPWIVNKSCTIRCYKGSKMDAYCDEYELKREYIGAESVVNE
;
A
#
# COMPACT_ATOMS: atom_id res chain seq x y z
N GLU A 1 9.74 -2.04 10.27
CA GLU A 1 10.25 -2.36 8.94
C GLU A 1 9.65 -3.65 8.42
N LEU A 2 9.19 -3.62 7.17
CA LEU A 2 8.73 -4.82 6.49
C LEU A 2 9.81 -5.26 5.51
N GLY A 3 10.35 -6.44 5.74
CA GLY A 3 11.46 -6.94 4.97
C GLY A 3 11.08 -7.46 3.60
N ASP A 4 12.08 -7.73 2.79
CA ASP A 4 11.93 -8.26 1.45
C ASP A 4 11.09 -9.53 1.48
N SER A 5 10.00 -9.54 0.74
CA SER A 5 9.11 -10.69 0.61
C SER A 5 8.52 -11.17 1.93
N ALA A 6 8.38 -10.29 2.92
CA ALA A 6 7.90 -10.68 4.24
C ALA A 6 6.54 -11.39 4.21
N PHE A 7 5.66 -10.97 3.31
CA PHE A 7 4.33 -11.55 3.17
C PHE A 7 4.13 -12.19 1.78
N PHE A 8 5.22 -12.63 1.18
CA PHE A 8 5.17 -13.18 -0.17
C PHE A 8 4.21 -14.36 -0.22
N LYS A 9 3.25 -14.30 -1.13
CA LYS A 9 2.24 -15.35 -1.35
C LYS A 9 1.37 -15.68 -0.14
N CYS A 10 1.12 -14.68 0.70
CA CYS A 10 0.19 -14.86 1.83
C CYS A 10 -1.23 -14.76 1.33
N ASN A 11 -1.80 -15.88 0.93
CA ASN A 11 -3.10 -15.91 0.24
C ASN A 11 -4.30 -15.66 1.14
N ASN A 12 -4.10 -15.57 2.45
CA ASN A 12 -5.20 -15.33 3.37
C ASN A 12 -5.44 -13.85 3.66
N LEU A 13 -4.54 -12.99 3.24
CA LEU A 13 -4.66 -11.56 3.51
C LEU A 13 -5.57 -10.91 2.49
N LYS A 14 -6.55 -10.14 2.97
CA LYS A 14 -7.45 -9.37 2.12
C LYS A 14 -7.23 -7.88 2.27
N HIS A 15 -7.07 -7.40 3.49
CA HIS A 15 -6.86 -5.98 3.78
C HIS A 15 -5.76 -5.86 4.80
N VAL A 16 -4.82 -4.98 4.57
CA VAL A 16 -3.68 -4.77 5.45
C VAL A 16 -3.56 -3.28 5.75
N VAL A 17 -3.32 -2.96 7.02
CA VAL A 17 -3.02 -1.59 7.43
C VAL A 17 -1.58 -1.56 7.87
N ILE A 18 -0.77 -0.72 7.23
CA ILE A 18 0.64 -0.59 7.57
C ILE A 18 0.76 0.37 8.76
N PRO A 19 1.31 -0.08 9.89
CA PRO A 19 1.45 0.79 11.05
C PRO A 19 2.37 1.97 10.78
N GLU A 20 2.13 3.08 11.47
CA GLU A 20 2.94 4.28 11.29
C GLU A 20 4.40 4.07 11.67
N SER A 21 4.68 3.08 12.50
CA SER A 21 6.05 2.77 12.90
C SER A 21 6.87 2.14 11.79
N VAL A 22 6.23 1.73 10.69
CA VAL A 22 6.92 1.09 9.58
C VAL A 22 7.41 2.17 8.62
N ASP A 23 8.72 2.43 8.61
CA ASP A 23 9.32 3.43 7.75
C ASP A 23 9.89 2.85 6.47
N VAL A 24 10.13 1.55 6.43
CA VAL A 24 10.77 0.89 5.30
C VAL A 24 9.90 -0.28 4.87
N ILE A 25 9.47 -0.25 3.62
CA ILE A 25 8.73 -1.35 3.02
C ILE A 25 9.58 -1.86 1.86
N GLU A 26 10.12 -3.05 2.02
CA GLU A 26 11.00 -3.62 1.00
C GLU A 26 10.20 -4.12 -0.20
N ARG A 27 10.92 -4.43 -1.26
CA ARG A 27 10.30 -4.90 -2.48
C ARG A 27 9.51 -6.19 -2.25
N TRP A 28 8.45 -6.35 -3.01
CA TRP A 28 7.68 -7.59 -3.09
C TRP A 28 7.07 -8.07 -1.78
N VAL A 29 6.90 -7.17 -0.81
CA VAL A 29 6.37 -7.55 0.50
C VAL A 29 5.06 -8.32 0.39
N PHE A 30 4.15 -7.85 -0.44
CA PHE A 30 2.85 -8.48 -0.64
C PHE A 30 2.70 -9.11 -2.02
N HIS A 31 3.80 -9.32 -2.72
CA HIS A 31 3.76 -9.87 -4.07
C HIS A 31 3.26 -11.31 -4.00
N GLY A 32 2.33 -11.65 -4.87
CA GLY A 32 1.76 -13.00 -4.88
C GLY A 32 0.65 -13.21 -3.87
N CYS A 33 0.29 -12.19 -3.10
CA CYS A 33 -0.86 -12.27 -2.20
C CYS A 33 -2.13 -12.07 -3.04
N ASN A 34 -2.58 -13.15 -3.65
CA ASN A 34 -3.61 -13.07 -4.69
C ASN A 34 -4.97 -12.63 -4.18
N ARG A 35 -5.21 -12.75 -2.89
CA ARG A 35 -6.49 -12.35 -2.31
C ARG A 35 -6.44 -10.97 -1.66
N LEU A 36 -5.27 -10.34 -1.68
CA LEU A 36 -5.12 -9.03 -1.06
C LEU A 36 -5.83 -7.99 -1.92
N GLU A 37 -6.80 -7.31 -1.34
CA GLU A 37 -7.63 -6.34 -2.03
C GLU A 37 -7.17 -4.92 -1.80
N SER A 38 -6.67 -4.62 -0.59
CA SER A 38 -6.21 -3.27 -0.30
C SER A 38 -5.11 -3.26 0.75
N VAL A 39 -4.25 -2.26 0.63
CA VAL A 39 -3.22 -1.94 1.62
C VAL A 39 -3.40 -0.48 1.99
N GLU A 40 -3.59 -0.20 3.26
CA GLU A 40 -3.81 1.15 3.74
C GLU A 40 -2.53 1.68 4.38
N ILE A 41 -2.08 2.84 3.93
CA ILE A 41 -0.86 3.48 4.45
C ILE A 41 -1.21 4.93 4.76
N ARG A 42 -1.25 5.26 6.05
CA ARG A 42 -1.68 6.58 6.53
C ARG A 42 -0.51 7.52 6.84
N HIS A 43 0.69 7.14 6.45
CA HIS A 43 1.88 7.94 6.67
C HIS A 43 2.77 7.85 5.44
N ASP A 44 3.88 8.57 5.45
CA ASP A 44 4.85 8.52 4.35
C ASP A 44 6.05 7.70 4.79
N PRO A 45 6.14 6.42 4.39
CA PRO A 45 7.32 5.62 4.70
C PRO A 45 8.55 6.26 4.08
N GLU A 46 9.69 6.12 4.72
CA GLU A 46 10.93 6.66 4.20
C GLU A 46 11.34 5.98 2.90
N TYR A 47 11.08 4.69 2.80
CA TYR A 47 11.44 3.91 1.63
C TYR A 47 10.35 2.90 1.29
N VAL A 48 10.00 2.84 0.01
CA VAL A 48 9.07 1.84 -0.50
C VAL A 48 9.71 1.20 -1.72
N GLY A 49 9.95 -0.09 -1.64
CA GLY A 49 10.59 -0.83 -2.72
C GLY A 49 9.65 -1.07 -3.90
N PRO A 50 10.17 -1.59 -5.01
CA PRO A 50 9.35 -1.85 -6.19
C PRO A 50 8.37 -3.00 -5.97
N TRP A 51 7.19 -2.87 -6.57
CA TRP A 51 6.20 -3.95 -6.65
C TRP A 51 5.85 -4.56 -5.30
N ILE A 52 5.52 -3.71 -4.33
CA ILE A 52 5.12 -4.21 -3.01
C ILE A 52 3.79 -4.96 -3.06
N VAL A 53 2.95 -4.71 -4.06
CA VAL A 53 1.65 -5.36 -4.22
C VAL A 53 1.43 -5.74 -5.67
N ASN A 54 0.45 -6.60 -5.89
CA ASN A 54 0.00 -6.93 -7.25
C ASN A 54 -0.85 -5.78 -7.81
N LYS A 55 -0.94 -5.70 -9.12
CA LYS A 55 -1.72 -4.63 -9.78
C LYS A 55 -3.20 -4.69 -9.44
N SER A 56 -3.69 -5.83 -9.02
CA SER A 56 -5.10 -5.97 -8.63
C SER A 56 -5.41 -5.36 -7.27
N CYS A 57 -4.38 -5.04 -6.50
CA CYS A 57 -4.54 -4.49 -5.17
C CYS A 57 -4.75 -2.98 -5.22
N THR A 58 -5.60 -2.46 -4.33
CA THR A 58 -5.83 -1.02 -4.21
C THR A 58 -5.00 -0.48 -3.05
N ILE A 59 -4.28 0.59 -3.30
CA ILE A 59 -3.52 1.28 -2.25
C ILE A 59 -4.39 2.39 -1.69
N ARG A 60 -4.59 2.38 -0.38
CA ARG A 60 -5.30 3.47 0.31
C ARG A 60 -4.26 4.39 0.93
N CYS A 61 -4.22 5.62 0.46
CA CYS A 61 -3.21 6.57 0.88
C CYS A 61 -3.76 7.99 0.83
N TYR A 62 -3.01 8.94 1.38
CA TYR A 62 -3.41 10.34 1.30
C TYR A 62 -3.01 10.92 -0.05
N LYS A 63 -3.86 11.80 -0.56
CA LYS A 63 -3.58 12.50 -1.81
C LYS A 63 -2.31 13.33 -1.67
N GLY A 64 -1.42 13.22 -2.65
CA GLY A 64 -0.17 13.97 -2.64
C GLY A 64 0.94 13.33 -1.81
N SER A 65 0.68 12.18 -1.22
CA SER A 65 1.70 11.47 -0.43
C SER A 65 2.68 10.74 -1.34
N LYS A 66 3.73 10.17 -0.74
CA LYS A 66 4.68 9.36 -1.50
C LYS A 66 3.99 8.15 -2.12
N MET A 67 3.03 7.57 -1.42
CA MET A 67 2.30 6.42 -1.95
C MET A 67 1.42 6.81 -3.12
N ASP A 68 0.89 8.03 -3.13
CA ASP A 68 0.13 8.53 -4.26
C ASP A 68 1.00 8.56 -5.52
N ALA A 69 2.21 9.12 -5.39
CA ALA A 69 3.17 9.14 -6.50
C ALA A 69 3.60 7.74 -6.90
N TYR A 70 3.75 6.87 -5.91
CA TYR A 70 4.12 5.47 -6.16
C TYR A 70 3.05 4.78 -7.01
N CYS A 71 1.78 5.03 -6.71
CA CYS A 71 0.69 4.44 -7.50
C CYS A 71 0.71 4.94 -8.94
N ASP A 72 1.04 6.20 -9.15
CA ASP A 72 1.19 6.73 -10.51
C ASP A 72 2.33 6.04 -11.25
N GLU A 73 3.44 5.84 -10.58
CA GLU A 73 4.61 5.24 -11.20
C GLU A 73 4.38 3.80 -11.60
N TYR A 74 3.69 3.04 -10.75
CA TYR A 74 3.47 1.62 -10.97
C TYR A 74 2.09 1.31 -11.55
N GLU A 75 1.31 2.36 -11.83
CA GLU A 75 -0.04 2.21 -12.40
C GLU A 75 -0.93 1.34 -11.54
N LEU A 76 -0.89 1.58 -10.24
CA LEU A 76 -1.69 0.85 -9.27
C LEU A 76 -3.01 1.57 -9.01
N LYS A 77 -4.04 0.81 -8.65
CA LYS A 77 -5.29 1.39 -8.21
C LYS A 77 -5.06 2.07 -6.86
N ARG A 78 -5.74 3.19 -6.64
CA ARG A 78 -5.62 3.89 -5.37
C ARG A 78 -6.95 4.45 -4.93
N GLU A 79 -7.05 4.66 -3.63
CA GLU A 79 -8.21 5.25 -3.00
C GLU A 79 -7.66 6.21 -1.95
N TYR A 80 -8.14 7.46 -1.97
CA TYR A 80 -7.62 8.46 -1.05
C TYR A 80 -8.28 8.34 0.31
N ILE A 81 -7.46 8.27 1.35
CA ILE A 81 -7.94 8.29 2.72
C ILE A 81 -8.34 9.72 3.05
N GLY A 82 -9.47 9.87 3.70
CA GLY A 82 -9.93 11.19 4.10
C GLY A 82 -10.74 11.92 3.05
N ALA A 83 -10.73 11.44 1.80
CA ALA A 83 -11.51 12.08 0.75
C ALA A 83 -13.01 12.08 1.08
N GLU A 84 -13.47 10.99 1.65
CA GLU A 84 -14.87 10.89 2.04
C GLU A 84 -15.21 11.85 3.17
N SER A 85 -14.27 12.17 4.04
CA SER A 85 -14.48 13.16 5.10
C SER A 85 -14.72 14.53 4.50
N VAL A 86 -13.95 14.85 3.48
CA VAL A 86 -14.09 16.14 2.79
C VAL A 86 -15.44 16.20 2.08
N VAL A 87 -15.81 15.11 1.45
CA VAL A 87 -17.06 15.03 0.72
C VAL A 87 -18.26 15.23 1.64
N ASN A 88 -18.15 14.76 2.86
CA ASN A 88 -19.26 14.81 3.82
C ASN A 88 -19.48 16.19 4.41
N GLU A 89 -18.64 17.13 4.13
CA GLU A 89 -18.84 18.50 4.62
C GLU A 89 -19.84 19.29 3.75
#